data_380dc43f45973f2dc090d35309b750c9
#
_entry.id   380dc43f45973f2dc090d35309b750c9
#
_cell.length_a   1.000
_cell.length_b   1.000
_cell.length_c   1.000
_cell.angle_alpha   90.00
_cell.angle_beta   90.00
_cell.angle_gamma   90.00
#
_symmetry.space_group_name_H-M   'P 1'
#
loop_
_entity.id
_entity.type
_entity.pdbx_description
1 polymer ?
#
loop_
_entity_poly.entity_id
_entity_poly.type
_entity_poly.pdbx_seq_one_letter_code
_entity_poly.pdbx_strand_id
1 'polypeptide(L)'
;MNNPLEYFLHWEKTFPSDIVFRQPKEDKWKTWSYQQAGDEIRRIANHLESLALPPHSHVAILSKNCAHWIMADLAIMMSGHVSVPLYPTLPAESLRQIITHSESRVIFIGKLDNYDSQRDGIPPIKKIHFSAYGHLEEPTWEEIVRKSPPMEIAKPLKPEDLMTIVYTSGTTGNPKGVMHAFKSFDATLKTARQAVAFPDRPRLFSYLPLSHIAERIGIETMGLLLGAEFSFSESLDSFPKNLADTQPNYFFAVPRIWAKFQEKILEKIPDAKLRFLTSIPILGGIIKKSIRKKLGLNQSKLFFSGAAPLSVQLLRWWQRLGVTIFEVYGMTEDCVYAHFNSETSYKFGTVGKPLPGLQVKLASNEEICVKSDYLMLGYYKEPQLTAEMFDADGFLKTGDTGVIDQNGFLTIIGRVKDQFKTDKGKYISPAPMEMKILENKDIAQVCVVGMGIPQPIMLTVLTEAAGKKQREEITTSLSQTIAKLNTHLEPYERLEKAVIMKEEWTQENGMLTPTLKLKRNALEKIYVPKYHTWYVSRNGVVWE
;
A
#
# COMPACT_ATOMS: atom_id res chain seq x y z
N MET A 1 11.72 -3.24 24.78
CA MET A 1 11.81 -3.71 23.39
C MET A 1 11.60 -2.46 22.51
N ASN A 2 12.51 -2.21 21.58
CA ASN A 2 12.54 -0.96 20.83
C ASN A 2 12.79 -1.18 19.31
N ASN A 3 12.79 -2.44 18.85
CA ASN A 3 12.96 -2.75 17.43
C ASN A 3 12.31 -4.11 17.07
N PRO A 4 12.06 -4.37 15.78
CA PRO A 4 11.38 -5.59 15.33
C PRO A 4 12.09 -6.90 15.71
N LEU A 5 13.44 -6.89 15.72
CA LEU A 5 14.20 -8.07 16.12
C LEU A 5 13.98 -8.41 17.60
N GLU A 6 14.00 -7.40 18.49
CA GLU A 6 13.72 -7.61 19.91
C GLU A 6 12.29 -8.10 20.16
N TYR A 7 11.31 -7.63 19.37
CA TYR A 7 9.93 -8.14 19.43
C TYR A 7 9.88 -9.64 19.11
N PHE A 8 10.51 -10.04 17.99
CA PHE A 8 10.57 -11.45 17.60
C PHE A 8 11.25 -12.31 18.66
N LEU A 9 12.41 -11.91 19.15
CA LEU A 9 13.18 -12.66 20.16
C LEU A 9 12.43 -12.78 21.49
N HIS A 10 11.64 -11.76 21.86
CA HIS A 10 10.76 -11.83 23.03
C HIS A 10 9.71 -12.94 22.91
N TRP A 11 9.02 -13.02 21.76
CA TRP A 11 8.00 -14.03 21.54
C TRP A 11 8.59 -15.42 21.36
N GLU A 12 9.73 -15.53 20.70
CA GLU A 12 10.47 -16.80 20.62
C GLU A 12 10.82 -17.34 22.02
N LYS A 13 11.28 -16.48 22.91
CA LYS A 13 11.58 -16.86 24.30
C LYS A 13 10.32 -17.23 25.08
N THR A 14 9.22 -16.53 24.85
CA THR A 14 8.00 -16.66 25.64
C THR A 14 7.12 -17.82 25.16
N PHE A 15 7.01 -18.00 23.83
CA PHE A 15 6.15 -19.00 23.18
C PHE A 15 6.88 -19.71 22.03
N PRO A 16 7.97 -20.44 22.28
CA PRO A 16 8.84 -21.02 21.25
C PRO A 16 8.11 -21.96 20.29
N SER A 17 7.11 -22.68 20.77
CA SER A 17 6.37 -23.68 19.98
C SER A 17 5.19 -23.11 19.19
N ASP A 18 4.82 -21.85 19.42
CA ASP A 18 3.69 -21.25 18.73
C ASP A 18 4.05 -20.93 17.27
N ILE A 19 3.07 -21.07 16.40
CA ILE A 19 3.25 -20.79 14.98
C ILE A 19 3.36 -19.29 14.75
N VAL A 20 4.45 -18.87 14.11
CA VAL A 20 4.66 -17.49 13.67
C VAL A 20 4.37 -17.33 12.19
N PHE A 21 4.75 -18.27 11.33
CA PHE A 21 4.56 -18.17 9.89
C PHE A 21 3.78 -19.34 9.31
N ARG A 22 2.87 -19.04 8.40
CA ARG A 22 2.10 -20.00 7.59
C ARG A 22 2.23 -19.63 6.12
N GLN A 23 2.92 -20.45 5.34
CA GLN A 23 3.15 -20.26 3.91
C GLN A 23 2.35 -21.28 3.12
N PRO A 24 1.39 -20.85 2.27
CA PRO A 24 0.67 -21.79 1.41
C PRO A 24 1.57 -22.21 0.23
N LYS A 25 1.46 -23.48 -0.12
CA LYS A 25 2.04 -24.06 -1.33
C LYS A 25 1.19 -25.25 -1.76
N GLU A 26 0.64 -25.23 -2.98
CA GLU A 26 -0.12 -26.33 -3.55
C GLU A 26 -1.22 -26.86 -2.59
N ASP A 27 -2.08 -25.97 -2.11
CA ASP A 27 -3.18 -26.26 -1.17
C ASP A 27 -2.75 -26.74 0.24
N LYS A 28 -1.47 -26.78 0.54
CA LYS A 28 -0.94 -27.12 1.85
C LYS A 28 -0.32 -25.88 2.52
N TRP A 29 -0.29 -25.91 3.85
CA TRP A 29 0.35 -24.87 4.63
C TRP A 29 1.65 -25.40 5.25
N LYS A 30 2.80 -24.88 4.83
CA LYS A 30 4.06 -25.02 5.58
C LYS A 30 4.04 -24.03 6.72
N THR A 31 4.38 -24.49 7.91
CA THR A 31 4.39 -23.67 9.13
C THR A 31 5.77 -23.62 9.76
N TRP A 32 6.06 -22.53 10.44
CA TRP A 32 7.22 -22.40 11.32
C TRP A 32 6.75 -21.94 12.69
N SER A 33 7.25 -22.60 13.74
CA SER A 33 7.17 -22.05 15.09
C SER A 33 8.16 -20.90 15.26
N TYR A 34 7.99 -20.09 16.32
CA TYR A 34 8.97 -19.04 16.64
C TYR A 34 10.37 -19.61 16.77
N GLN A 35 10.54 -20.77 17.44
CA GLN A 35 11.82 -21.45 17.59
C GLN A 35 12.42 -21.89 16.25
N GLN A 36 11.61 -22.48 15.37
CA GLN A 36 12.08 -22.93 14.05
C GLN A 36 12.51 -21.74 13.18
N ALA A 37 11.69 -20.69 13.13
CA ALA A 37 12.02 -19.47 12.41
C ALA A 37 13.27 -18.80 12.98
N GLY A 38 13.40 -18.74 14.31
CA GLY A 38 14.56 -18.16 14.98
C GLY A 38 15.87 -18.90 14.70
N ASP A 39 15.83 -20.23 14.62
CA ASP A 39 17.01 -21.03 14.24
C ASP A 39 17.44 -20.70 12.80
N GLU A 40 16.49 -20.68 11.84
CA GLU A 40 16.81 -20.32 10.46
C GLU A 40 17.35 -18.89 10.36
N ILE A 41 16.73 -17.91 11.03
CA ILE A 41 17.18 -16.51 11.08
C ILE A 41 18.63 -16.39 11.57
N ARG A 42 18.97 -17.09 12.66
CA ARG A 42 20.34 -17.07 13.22
C ARG A 42 21.36 -17.67 12.28
N ARG A 43 21.01 -18.73 11.55
CA ARG A 43 21.91 -19.38 10.58
C ARG A 43 22.17 -18.47 9.38
N ILE A 44 21.14 -17.79 8.89
CA ILE A 44 21.28 -16.79 7.80
C ILE A 44 22.07 -15.57 8.30
N ALA A 45 21.82 -15.08 9.50
CA ALA A 45 22.59 -13.97 10.06
C ALA A 45 24.08 -14.32 10.21
N ASN A 46 24.40 -15.54 10.66
CA ASN A 46 25.78 -16.02 10.75
C ASN A 46 26.42 -16.15 9.36
N HIS A 47 25.66 -16.58 8.35
CA HIS A 47 26.16 -16.59 6.97
C HIS A 47 26.46 -15.17 6.47
N LEU A 48 25.58 -14.18 6.72
CA LEU A 48 25.85 -12.78 6.37
C LEU A 48 27.11 -12.26 7.05
N GLU A 49 27.33 -12.59 8.31
CA GLU A 49 28.57 -12.26 9.06
C GLU A 49 29.81 -12.87 8.39
N SER A 50 29.72 -14.16 7.96
CA SER A 50 30.82 -14.87 7.29
C SER A 50 31.24 -14.26 5.95
N LEU A 51 30.38 -13.43 5.34
CA LEU A 51 30.69 -12.70 4.13
C LEU A 51 31.67 -11.54 4.36
N ALA A 52 32.00 -11.23 5.63
CA ALA A 52 32.89 -10.14 6.04
C ALA A 52 32.55 -8.78 5.41
N LEU A 53 31.26 -8.47 5.35
CA LEU A 53 30.78 -7.19 4.83
C LEU A 53 31.15 -6.05 5.79
N PRO A 54 31.42 -4.83 5.29
CA PRO A 54 31.51 -3.67 6.14
C PRO A 54 30.31 -3.51 7.06
N PRO A 55 30.47 -2.96 8.28
CA PRO A 55 29.34 -2.68 9.17
C PRO A 55 28.26 -1.85 8.47
N HIS A 56 26.99 -2.11 8.80
CA HIS A 56 25.84 -1.41 8.22
C HIS A 56 25.74 -1.50 6.68
N SER A 57 26.28 -2.56 6.08
CA SER A 57 26.13 -2.80 4.64
C SER A 57 24.65 -2.95 4.26
N HIS A 58 24.30 -2.48 3.07
CA HIS A 58 22.95 -2.60 2.56
C HIS A 58 22.74 -3.98 1.93
N VAL A 59 21.64 -4.63 2.28
CA VAL A 59 21.22 -5.95 1.81
C VAL A 59 19.83 -5.84 1.19
N ALA A 60 19.72 -6.12 -0.09
CA ALA A 60 18.47 -6.03 -0.83
C ALA A 60 17.60 -7.28 -0.63
N ILE A 61 16.27 -7.12 -0.67
CA ILE A 61 15.29 -8.21 -0.67
C ILE A 61 14.37 -8.02 -1.89
N LEU A 62 14.46 -8.92 -2.87
CA LEU A 62 13.63 -8.95 -4.06
C LEU A 62 12.70 -10.16 -4.01
N SER A 63 11.49 -9.98 -3.48
CA SER A 63 10.52 -11.05 -3.34
C SER A 63 9.11 -10.51 -3.11
N LYS A 64 8.09 -11.24 -3.58
CA LYS A 64 6.72 -11.14 -3.05
C LYS A 64 6.69 -11.61 -1.60
N ASN A 65 5.59 -11.29 -0.91
CA ASN A 65 5.38 -11.67 0.48
C ASN A 65 5.47 -13.19 0.68
N CYS A 66 6.28 -13.59 1.62
CA CYS A 66 6.47 -14.96 2.06
C CYS A 66 7.17 -15.00 3.43
N ALA A 67 7.17 -16.14 4.09
CA ALA A 67 7.83 -16.32 5.39
C ALA A 67 9.31 -15.96 5.33
N HIS A 68 10.01 -16.38 4.28
CA HIS A 68 11.45 -16.11 4.11
C HIS A 68 11.75 -14.61 3.95
N TRP A 69 10.79 -13.80 3.47
CA TRP A 69 10.98 -12.35 3.37
C TRP A 69 11.16 -11.73 4.76
N ILE A 70 10.26 -12.03 5.71
CA ILE A 70 10.33 -11.50 7.08
C ILE A 70 11.54 -12.10 7.81
N MET A 71 11.81 -13.39 7.64
CA MET A 71 12.99 -14.03 8.22
C MET A 71 14.29 -13.41 7.69
N ALA A 72 14.36 -13.05 6.39
CA ALA A 72 15.53 -12.38 5.80
C ALA A 72 15.72 -10.98 6.39
N ASP A 73 14.64 -10.20 6.55
CA ASP A 73 14.71 -8.86 7.16
C ASP A 73 15.22 -8.93 8.61
N LEU A 74 14.72 -9.88 9.39
CA LEU A 74 15.21 -10.13 10.76
C LEU A 74 16.66 -10.61 10.80
N ALA A 75 17.10 -11.44 9.84
CA ALA A 75 18.49 -11.89 9.75
C ALA A 75 19.44 -10.74 9.38
N ILE A 76 19.01 -9.83 8.51
CA ILE A 76 19.73 -8.59 8.16
C ILE A 76 19.91 -7.72 9.41
N MET A 77 18.85 -7.51 10.18
CA MET A 77 18.92 -6.76 11.43
C MET A 77 19.85 -7.45 12.45
N MET A 78 19.72 -8.78 12.61
CA MET A 78 20.52 -9.57 13.56
C MET A 78 22.02 -9.49 13.25
N SER A 79 22.39 -9.41 11.98
CA SER A 79 23.78 -9.25 11.52
C SER A 79 24.26 -7.79 11.49
N GLY A 80 23.45 -6.82 11.95
CA GLY A 80 23.82 -5.40 12.01
C GLY A 80 23.87 -4.70 10.65
N HIS A 81 23.09 -5.16 9.70
CA HIS A 81 23.01 -4.62 8.34
C HIS A 81 21.68 -3.88 8.11
N VAL A 82 21.59 -3.16 6.98
CA VAL A 82 20.45 -2.34 6.58
C VAL A 82 19.68 -3.02 5.48
N SER A 83 18.35 -3.17 5.63
CA SER A 83 17.54 -3.78 4.59
C SER A 83 17.10 -2.78 3.52
N VAL A 84 17.14 -3.23 2.26
CA VAL A 84 16.67 -2.48 1.08
C VAL A 84 15.61 -3.30 0.38
N PRO A 85 14.33 -3.14 0.75
CA PRO A 85 13.23 -3.88 0.14
C PRO A 85 12.96 -3.38 -1.28
N LEU A 86 12.88 -4.32 -2.24
CA LEU A 86 12.64 -4.04 -3.65
C LEU A 86 11.25 -4.55 -4.05
N TYR A 87 10.53 -3.75 -4.85
CA TYR A 87 9.26 -4.22 -5.39
C TYR A 87 9.46 -5.40 -6.35
N PRO A 88 8.72 -6.50 -6.17
CA PRO A 88 8.89 -7.73 -6.97
C PRO A 88 8.50 -7.56 -8.45
N THR A 89 7.84 -6.45 -8.81
CA THR A 89 7.39 -6.14 -10.17
C THR A 89 8.29 -5.13 -10.89
N LEU A 90 9.43 -4.75 -10.32
CA LEU A 90 10.36 -3.80 -10.94
C LEU A 90 10.97 -4.41 -12.21
N PRO A 91 11.03 -3.64 -13.33
CA PRO A 91 11.77 -4.06 -14.51
C PRO A 91 13.28 -4.03 -14.24
N ALA A 92 14.05 -4.78 -15.06
CA ALA A 92 15.51 -4.93 -14.92
C ALA A 92 16.25 -3.59 -14.79
N GLU A 93 15.90 -2.60 -15.60
CA GLU A 93 16.55 -1.29 -15.58
C GLU A 93 16.35 -0.58 -14.23
N SER A 94 15.13 -0.60 -13.68
CA SER A 94 14.84 0.00 -12.37
C SER A 94 15.53 -0.76 -11.23
N LEU A 95 15.63 -2.10 -11.33
CA LEU A 95 16.38 -2.90 -10.37
C LEU A 95 17.85 -2.50 -10.37
N ARG A 96 18.46 -2.39 -11.56
CA ARG A 96 19.86 -1.97 -11.72
C ARG A 96 20.10 -0.60 -11.09
N GLN A 97 19.23 0.37 -11.37
CA GLN A 97 19.32 1.71 -10.83
C GLN A 97 19.24 1.72 -9.29
N ILE A 98 18.26 1.03 -8.72
CA ILE A 98 18.06 1.02 -7.26
C ILE A 98 19.18 0.27 -6.55
N ILE A 99 19.59 -0.91 -7.03
CA ILE A 99 20.65 -1.71 -6.40
C ILE A 99 21.99 -0.97 -6.45
N THR A 100 22.29 -0.31 -7.59
CA THR A 100 23.51 0.50 -7.73
C THR A 100 23.45 1.74 -6.84
N HIS A 101 22.34 2.49 -6.85
CA HIS A 101 22.19 3.69 -6.02
C HIS A 101 22.24 3.38 -4.53
N SER A 102 21.57 2.30 -4.09
CA SER A 102 21.58 1.85 -2.70
C SER A 102 22.91 1.24 -2.26
N GLU A 103 23.83 0.97 -3.17
CA GLU A 103 25.11 0.28 -2.88
C GLU A 103 24.91 -1.08 -2.19
N SER A 104 23.80 -1.78 -2.52
CA SER A 104 23.54 -3.10 -1.96
C SER A 104 24.63 -4.10 -2.33
N ARG A 105 25.13 -4.83 -1.34
CA ARG A 105 26.25 -5.79 -1.49
C ARG A 105 25.79 -7.22 -1.59
N VAL A 106 24.61 -7.50 -1.09
CA VAL A 106 23.95 -8.82 -1.12
C VAL A 106 22.50 -8.61 -1.52
N ILE A 107 21.93 -9.57 -2.21
CA ILE A 107 20.50 -9.60 -2.53
C ILE A 107 19.90 -10.97 -2.22
N PHE A 108 18.79 -10.98 -1.48
CA PHE A 108 17.90 -12.13 -1.37
C PHE A 108 16.94 -12.15 -2.55
N ILE A 109 16.83 -13.29 -3.24
CA ILE A 109 15.95 -13.50 -4.39
C ILE A 109 14.94 -14.57 -4.02
N GLY A 110 13.68 -14.15 -3.93
CA GLY A 110 12.62 -15.02 -3.41
C GLY A 110 11.51 -15.28 -4.41
N LYS A 111 10.27 -15.19 -3.95
CA LYS A 111 9.06 -15.47 -4.71
C LYS A 111 8.82 -14.40 -5.78
N LEU A 112 9.01 -14.74 -7.05
CA LEU A 112 8.86 -13.85 -8.21
C LEU A 112 8.09 -14.55 -9.33
N ASP A 113 7.36 -13.78 -10.15
CA ASP A 113 6.66 -14.32 -11.32
C ASP A 113 7.55 -14.35 -12.57
N ASN A 114 8.45 -13.36 -12.72
CA ASN A 114 9.19 -13.11 -13.95
C ASN A 114 10.70 -12.87 -13.69
N TYR A 115 11.33 -13.73 -12.89
CA TYR A 115 12.74 -13.56 -12.53
C TYR A 115 13.68 -13.50 -13.75
N ASP A 116 13.40 -14.29 -14.80
CA ASP A 116 14.24 -14.32 -16.02
C ASP A 116 14.31 -12.95 -16.69
N SER A 117 13.24 -12.15 -16.68
CA SER A 117 13.24 -10.80 -17.23
C SER A 117 13.90 -9.76 -16.31
N GLN A 118 14.13 -10.11 -15.04
CA GLN A 118 14.65 -9.22 -14.00
C GLN A 118 16.13 -9.45 -13.71
N ARG A 119 16.62 -10.68 -13.87
CA ARG A 119 17.98 -11.11 -13.48
C ARG A 119 19.09 -10.26 -14.07
N ASP A 120 18.94 -9.80 -15.31
CA ASP A 120 19.94 -8.98 -15.99
C ASP A 120 20.02 -7.54 -15.42
N GLY A 121 19.04 -7.14 -14.62
CA GLY A 121 19.04 -5.91 -13.85
C GLY A 121 19.80 -5.99 -12.52
N ILE A 122 20.20 -7.19 -12.10
CA ILE A 122 20.94 -7.38 -10.85
C ILE A 122 22.44 -7.29 -11.13
N PRO A 123 23.15 -6.28 -10.59
CA PRO A 123 24.60 -6.16 -10.72
C PRO A 123 25.33 -7.40 -10.17
N PRO A 124 26.64 -7.57 -10.43
CA PRO A 124 27.45 -8.69 -9.94
C PRO A 124 27.72 -8.58 -8.43
N ILE A 125 26.66 -8.70 -7.62
CA ILE A 125 26.68 -8.76 -6.17
C ILE A 125 26.36 -10.18 -5.68
N LYS A 126 26.63 -10.46 -4.39
CA LYS A 126 26.31 -11.75 -3.79
C LYS A 126 24.80 -11.98 -3.77
N LYS A 127 24.35 -13.17 -4.18
CA LYS A 127 22.95 -13.55 -4.26
C LYS A 127 22.67 -14.68 -3.29
N ILE A 128 21.50 -14.68 -2.65
CA ILE A 128 20.98 -15.77 -1.83
C ILE A 128 19.57 -16.07 -2.32
N HIS A 129 19.33 -17.28 -2.79
CA HIS A 129 18.07 -17.67 -3.41
C HIS A 129 17.18 -18.43 -2.43
N PHE A 130 15.87 -18.19 -2.49
CA PHE A 130 14.88 -19.01 -1.76
C PHE A 130 14.43 -20.19 -2.63
N SER A 131 15.05 -21.37 -2.49
CA SER A 131 14.75 -22.53 -3.33
C SER A 131 13.30 -23.01 -3.19
N ALA A 132 12.66 -22.74 -2.08
CA ALA A 132 11.24 -23.02 -1.85
C ALA A 132 10.29 -22.42 -2.93
N TYR A 133 10.75 -21.40 -3.67
CA TYR A 133 9.97 -20.69 -4.69
C TYR A 133 10.50 -20.88 -6.12
N GLY A 134 11.30 -21.93 -6.35
CA GLY A 134 11.74 -22.35 -7.68
C GLY A 134 13.11 -21.82 -8.15
N HIS A 135 13.81 -21.03 -7.33
CA HIS A 135 15.15 -20.54 -7.66
C HIS A 135 16.21 -21.46 -7.06
N LEU A 136 16.91 -22.20 -7.91
CA LEU A 136 17.87 -23.25 -7.51
C LEU A 136 19.34 -22.84 -7.65
N GLU A 137 19.61 -21.57 -8.00
CA GLU A 137 20.99 -21.06 -8.07
C GLU A 137 21.57 -20.97 -6.65
N GLU A 138 22.80 -21.49 -6.47
CA GLU A 138 23.49 -21.47 -5.17
C GLU A 138 24.21 -20.12 -4.91
N PRO A 139 24.32 -19.72 -3.63
CA PRO A 139 23.80 -20.41 -2.44
C PRO A 139 22.28 -20.21 -2.24
N THR A 140 21.59 -21.27 -1.84
CA THR A 140 20.17 -21.19 -1.46
C THR A 140 20.00 -21.03 0.06
N TRP A 141 18.85 -20.47 0.46
CA TRP A 141 18.45 -20.33 1.88
C TRP A 141 18.55 -21.66 2.62
N GLU A 142 17.95 -22.71 2.05
CA GLU A 142 17.87 -24.04 2.63
C GLU A 142 19.25 -24.70 2.76
N GLU A 143 20.14 -24.42 1.83
CA GLU A 143 21.51 -24.89 1.88
C GLU A 143 22.33 -24.20 2.97
N ILE A 144 22.18 -22.87 3.09
CA ILE A 144 22.82 -22.09 4.16
C ILE A 144 22.32 -22.56 5.52
N VAL A 145 21.00 -22.70 5.70
CA VAL A 145 20.41 -23.21 6.95
C VAL A 145 20.97 -24.59 7.34
N ARG A 146 21.19 -25.45 6.37
CA ARG A 146 21.79 -26.78 6.64
C ARG A 146 23.26 -26.72 7.03
N LYS A 147 24.04 -25.81 6.42
CA LYS A 147 25.52 -25.77 6.54
C LYS A 147 26.02 -24.80 7.62
N SER A 148 25.35 -23.71 7.85
CA SER A 148 25.82 -22.66 8.77
C SER A 148 25.38 -22.94 10.20
N PRO A 149 26.26 -22.78 11.20
CA PRO A 149 25.84 -22.75 12.60
C PRO A 149 24.97 -21.51 12.88
N PRO A 150 24.11 -21.56 13.89
CA PRO A 150 23.35 -20.38 14.31
C PRO A 150 24.28 -19.30 14.90
N MET A 151 23.97 -18.02 14.67
CA MET A 151 24.62 -16.90 15.34
C MET A 151 24.23 -16.91 16.82
N GLU A 152 25.21 -16.87 17.71
CA GLU A 152 24.96 -16.93 19.17
C GLU A 152 24.46 -15.59 19.72
N ILE A 153 25.07 -14.48 19.27
CA ILE A 153 24.81 -13.15 19.79
C ILE A 153 24.50 -12.21 18.62
N ALA A 154 23.30 -11.62 18.64
CA ALA A 154 22.94 -10.58 17.67
C ALA A 154 23.82 -9.33 17.81
N LYS A 155 24.11 -8.64 16.71
CA LYS A 155 24.81 -7.35 16.76
C LYS A 155 23.95 -6.32 17.52
N PRO A 156 24.56 -5.44 18.31
CA PRO A 156 23.81 -4.40 19.01
C PRO A 156 23.20 -3.42 17.99
N LEU A 157 21.93 -3.09 18.19
CA LEU A 157 21.18 -2.13 17.38
C LEU A 157 20.84 -0.92 18.24
N LYS A 158 21.19 0.29 17.77
CA LYS A 158 20.83 1.55 18.43
C LYS A 158 19.55 2.12 17.84
N PRO A 159 18.73 2.85 18.60
CA PRO A 159 17.51 3.49 18.07
C PRO A 159 17.76 4.42 16.87
N GLU A 160 18.92 5.06 16.81
CA GLU A 160 19.33 5.99 15.75
C GLU A 160 19.89 5.31 14.52
N ASP A 161 20.26 4.02 14.62
CA ASP A 161 20.84 3.29 13.49
C ASP A 161 19.82 3.19 12.34
N LEU A 162 20.33 3.29 11.12
CA LEU A 162 19.55 3.11 9.90
C LEU A 162 19.03 1.67 9.82
N MET A 163 17.71 1.52 9.86
CA MET A 163 17.05 0.21 9.76
C MET A 163 16.85 -0.20 8.31
N THR A 164 16.39 0.75 7.48
CA THR A 164 15.96 0.44 6.11
C THR A 164 16.00 1.66 5.20
N ILE A 165 16.13 1.39 3.89
CA ILE A 165 15.96 2.37 2.82
C ILE A 165 14.82 1.90 1.92
N VAL A 166 13.66 2.57 1.99
CA VAL A 166 12.46 2.24 1.21
C VAL A 166 12.43 3.09 -0.05
N TYR A 167 12.50 2.47 -1.23
CA TYR A 167 12.46 3.19 -2.50
C TYR A 167 11.04 3.51 -2.94
N THR A 168 10.80 4.78 -3.25
CA THR A 168 9.52 5.26 -3.80
C THR A 168 9.71 5.70 -5.25
N SER A 169 8.66 5.55 -6.06
CA SER A 169 8.63 6.12 -7.41
C SER A 169 8.47 7.63 -7.30
N GLY A 170 9.56 8.38 -7.36
CA GLY A 170 9.52 9.84 -7.37
C GLY A 170 8.71 10.39 -8.55
N THR A 171 8.07 11.55 -8.36
CA THR A 171 7.37 12.28 -9.43
C THR A 171 8.30 12.70 -10.58
N THR A 172 9.61 12.67 -10.36
CA THR A 172 10.68 13.00 -11.34
C THR A 172 11.12 11.81 -12.19
N GLY A 173 10.58 10.60 -11.95
CA GLY A 173 10.95 9.38 -12.68
C GLY A 173 12.09 8.57 -12.06
N ASN A 174 12.98 9.18 -11.30
CA ASN A 174 14.04 8.46 -10.59
C ASN A 174 13.58 7.98 -9.20
N PRO A 175 13.83 6.72 -8.82
CA PRO A 175 13.50 6.21 -7.49
C PRO A 175 14.27 6.96 -6.40
N LYS A 176 13.57 7.32 -5.32
CA LYS A 176 14.14 7.98 -4.14
C LYS A 176 14.17 7.01 -2.98
N GLY A 177 15.32 6.88 -2.32
CA GLY A 177 15.48 6.01 -1.15
C GLY A 177 15.16 6.74 0.15
N VAL A 178 14.00 6.48 0.74
CA VAL A 178 13.59 7.05 2.03
C VAL A 178 14.25 6.29 3.17
N MET A 179 15.03 6.98 3.99
CA MET A 179 15.78 6.38 5.10
C MET A 179 14.99 6.42 6.39
N HIS A 180 14.89 5.28 7.10
CA HIS A 180 14.25 5.20 8.41
C HIS A 180 15.18 4.56 9.45
N ALA A 181 15.23 5.16 10.65
CA ALA A 181 15.88 4.58 11.81
C ALA A 181 14.95 3.62 12.56
N PHE A 182 15.52 2.76 13.42
CA PHE A 182 14.72 1.89 14.30
C PHE A 182 13.76 2.70 15.17
N LYS A 183 14.19 3.85 15.70
CA LYS A 183 13.35 4.73 16.53
C LYS A 183 12.09 5.23 15.80
N SER A 184 12.16 5.47 14.48
CA SER A 184 11.01 5.95 13.72
C SER A 184 9.91 4.89 13.68
N PHE A 185 10.27 3.63 13.47
CA PHE A 185 9.33 2.50 13.50
C PHE A 185 8.76 2.27 14.91
N ASP A 186 9.61 2.24 15.94
CA ASP A 186 9.18 2.06 17.33
C ASP A 186 8.21 3.17 17.79
N ALA A 187 8.53 4.44 17.51
CA ALA A 187 7.65 5.56 17.82
C ALA A 187 6.30 5.45 17.10
N THR A 188 6.30 5.10 15.81
CA THR A 188 5.09 4.85 15.02
C THR A 188 4.21 3.78 15.64
N LEU A 189 4.78 2.62 16.00
CA LEU A 189 4.03 1.50 16.58
C LEU A 189 3.42 1.85 17.95
N LYS A 190 4.19 2.52 18.80
CA LYS A 190 3.72 2.98 20.12
C LYS A 190 2.55 3.96 19.98
N THR A 191 2.67 4.90 19.06
CA THR A 191 1.64 5.89 18.77
C THR A 191 0.37 5.26 18.20
N ALA A 192 0.51 4.33 17.24
CA ALA A 192 -0.62 3.60 16.68
C ALA A 192 -1.40 2.80 17.74
N ARG A 193 -0.71 2.15 18.69
CA ARG A 193 -1.33 1.42 19.80
C ARG A 193 -2.06 2.31 20.80
N GLN A 194 -1.70 3.58 20.93
CA GLN A 194 -2.45 4.55 21.73
C GLN A 194 -3.77 4.94 21.06
N ALA A 195 -3.81 4.98 19.73
CA ALA A 195 -4.98 5.39 18.95
C ALA A 195 -5.95 4.24 18.64
N VAL A 196 -5.46 2.99 18.58
CA VAL A 196 -6.21 1.81 18.16
C VAL A 196 -5.95 0.64 19.09
N ALA A 197 -7.02 -0.02 19.54
CA ALA A 197 -6.95 -1.23 20.36
C ALA A 197 -6.71 -2.46 19.47
N PHE A 198 -5.46 -2.71 19.10
CA PHE A 198 -5.09 -3.92 18.37
C PHE A 198 -5.27 -5.17 19.22
N PRO A 199 -5.73 -6.31 18.63
CA PRO A 199 -5.82 -7.58 19.35
C PRO A 199 -4.44 -8.12 19.70
N ASP A 200 -4.33 -8.78 20.83
CA ASP A 200 -3.12 -9.51 21.23
C ASP A 200 -3.00 -10.80 20.41
N ARG A 201 -1.76 -11.13 20.03
CA ARG A 201 -1.39 -12.34 19.27
C ARG A 201 -2.33 -12.60 18.07
N PRO A 202 -2.50 -11.63 17.17
CA PRO A 202 -3.46 -11.72 16.09
C PRO A 202 -2.99 -12.67 14.98
N ARG A 203 -3.96 -13.23 14.25
CA ARG A 203 -3.69 -13.79 12.94
C ARG A 203 -3.73 -12.67 11.92
N LEU A 204 -2.72 -12.60 11.07
CA LEU A 204 -2.56 -11.58 10.04
C LEU A 204 -2.46 -12.22 8.66
N PHE A 205 -2.90 -11.49 7.65
CA PHE A 205 -2.80 -11.90 6.26
C PHE A 205 -1.97 -10.87 5.49
N SER A 206 -0.76 -11.28 5.10
CA SER A 206 0.18 -10.43 4.38
C SER A 206 0.10 -10.67 2.87
N TYR A 207 -0.22 -9.60 2.11
CA TYR A 207 -0.41 -9.70 0.67
C TYR A 207 -0.05 -8.44 -0.12
N LEU A 208 -0.13 -7.25 0.47
CA LEU A 208 0.42 -6.05 -0.15
C LEU A 208 1.95 -6.11 -0.09
N PRO A 209 2.68 -5.51 -1.04
CA PRO A 209 4.13 -5.67 -1.06
C PRO A 209 4.80 -5.26 0.26
N LEU A 210 5.57 -6.16 0.90
CA LEU A 210 6.40 -5.86 2.08
C LEU A 210 7.50 -4.83 1.79
N SER A 211 7.80 -4.59 0.51
CA SER A 211 8.61 -3.46 0.08
C SER A 211 7.90 -2.11 0.19
N HIS A 212 6.58 -2.10 0.43
CA HIS A 212 5.83 -0.87 0.71
C HIS A 212 5.73 -0.65 2.22
N ILE A 213 6.01 0.57 2.65
CA ILE A 213 6.07 0.94 4.07
C ILE A 213 4.78 0.60 4.84
N ALA A 214 3.59 0.70 4.21
CA ALA A 214 2.32 0.41 4.87
C ALA A 214 2.17 -1.07 5.28
N GLU A 215 2.56 -2.01 4.41
CA GLU A 215 2.55 -3.44 4.74
C GLU A 215 3.64 -3.77 5.74
N ARG A 216 4.81 -3.13 5.59
CA ARG A 216 5.94 -3.33 6.48
C ARG A 216 5.65 -2.86 7.90
N ILE A 217 5.05 -1.70 8.08
CA ILE A 217 4.68 -1.20 9.41
C ILE A 217 3.38 -1.85 9.91
N GLY A 218 2.33 -1.84 9.08
CA GLY A 218 0.99 -2.25 9.50
C GLY A 218 0.82 -3.77 9.71
N ILE A 219 1.57 -4.58 8.98
CA ILE A 219 1.49 -6.05 9.07
C ILE A 219 2.76 -6.61 9.71
N GLU A 220 3.94 -6.40 9.11
CA GLU A 220 5.18 -7.02 9.60
C GLU A 220 5.54 -6.53 11.01
N THR A 221 5.89 -5.26 11.16
CA THR A 221 6.45 -4.78 12.44
C THR A 221 5.40 -4.67 13.54
N MET A 222 4.16 -4.28 13.21
CA MET A 222 3.05 -4.32 14.17
C MET A 222 2.75 -5.76 14.59
N GLY A 223 2.73 -6.70 13.65
CA GLY A 223 2.52 -8.12 13.95
C GLY A 223 3.62 -8.71 14.83
N LEU A 224 4.89 -8.38 14.57
CA LEU A 224 6.02 -8.78 15.43
C LEU A 224 5.88 -8.20 16.84
N LEU A 225 5.48 -6.93 16.97
CA LEU A 225 5.22 -6.33 18.28
C LEU A 225 4.10 -7.04 19.05
N LEU A 226 3.03 -7.44 18.34
CA LEU A 226 1.85 -8.08 18.94
C LEU A 226 1.96 -9.60 19.12
N GLY A 227 3.02 -10.24 18.65
CA GLY A 227 3.17 -11.70 18.67
C GLY A 227 2.25 -12.43 17.71
N ALA A 228 2.11 -11.92 16.50
CA ALA A 228 1.18 -12.42 15.51
C ALA A 228 1.58 -13.76 14.88
N GLU A 229 0.56 -14.48 14.38
CA GLU A 229 0.68 -15.52 13.37
C GLU A 229 0.47 -14.90 11.99
N PHE A 230 1.48 -14.98 11.12
CA PHE A 230 1.45 -14.42 9.77
C PHE A 230 1.09 -15.50 8.74
N SER A 231 0.04 -15.27 7.98
CA SER A 231 -0.30 -16.05 6.78
C SER A 231 -0.06 -15.23 5.53
N PHE A 232 0.42 -15.86 4.47
CA PHE A 232 0.75 -15.20 3.21
C PHE A 232 -0.20 -15.62 2.09
N SER A 233 -0.33 -14.77 1.06
CA SER A 233 -1.01 -15.14 -0.17
C SER A 233 -0.08 -15.97 -1.06
N GLU A 234 -0.54 -17.08 -1.61
CA GLU A 234 0.25 -17.86 -2.56
C GLU A 234 0.30 -17.19 -3.94
N SER A 235 -0.87 -16.78 -4.45
CA SER A 235 -1.02 -16.11 -5.76
C SER A 235 -2.24 -15.18 -5.72
N LEU A 236 -2.48 -14.44 -6.81
CA LEU A 236 -3.71 -13.65 -6.95
C LEU A 236 -4.96 -14.55 -7.05
N ASP A 237 -4.85 -15.70 -7.70
CA ASP A 237 -5.97 -16.64 -7.87
C ASP A 237 -6.35 -17.33 -6.56
N SER A 238 -5.35 -17.71 -5.76
CA SER A 238 -5.57 -18.33 -4.45
C SER A 238 -5.87 -17.34 -3.32
N PHE A 239 -5.73 -16.03 -3.56
CA PHE A 239 -5.95 -14.98 -2.57
C PHE A 239 -7.28 -15.13 -1.81
N PRO A 240 -8.47 -15.31 -2.47
CA PRO A 240 -9.73 -15.45 -1.74
C PRO A 240 -9.76 -16.66 -0.82
N LYS A 241 -9.17 -17.79 -1.26
CA LYS A 241 -9.07 -19.01 -0.45
C LYS A 241 -8.13 -18.83 0.73
N ASN A 242 -6.92 -18.31 0.48
CA ASN A 242 -5.93 -18.10 1.54
C ASN A 242 -6.43 -17.11 2.60
N LEU A 243 -7.14 -16.04 2.19
CA LEU A 243 -7.78 -15.09 3.12
C LEU A 243 -8.90 -15.78 3.93
N ALA A 244 -9.75 -16.58 3.27
CA ALA A 244 -10.83 -17.31 3.92
C ALA A 244 -10.31 -18.34 4.94
N ASP A 245 -9.19 -19.00 4.64
CA ASP A 245 -8.54 -19.96 5.55
C ASP A 245 -7.85 -19.27 6.73
N THR A 246 -7.30 -18.06 6.53
CA THR A 246 -6.61 -17.30 7.58
C THR A 246 -7.57 -16.67 8.57
N GLN A 247 -8.67 -16.06 8.11
CA GLN A 247 -9.60 -15.28 8.95
C GLN A 247 -8.84 -14.30 9.87
N PRO A 248 -8.15 -13.27 9.32
CA PRO A 248 -7.32 -12.37 10.11
C PRO A 248 -8.12 -11.60 11.16
N ASN A 249 -7.48 -11.16 12.23
CA ASN A 249 -8.12 -10.41 13.31
C ASN A 249 -8.22 -8.91 13.03
N TYR A 250 -7.35 -8.37 12.18
CA TYR A 250 -7.54 -7.09 11.51
C TYR A 250 -7.13 -7.19 10.04
N PHE A 251 -7.71 -6.34 9.21
CA PHE A 251 -7.51 -6.40 7.78
C PHE A 251 -7.32 -5.00 7.19
N PHE A 252 -6.19 -4.80 6.52
CA PHE A 252 -5.91 -3.59 5.75
C PHE A 252 -6.06 -3.88 4.26
N ALA A 253 -6.80 -3.05 3.53
CA ALA A 253 -6.90 -3.17 2.09
C ALA A 253 -6.99 -1.79 1.40
N VAL A 254 -6.40 -1.70 0.22
CA VAL A 254 -6.55 -0.52 -0.63
C VAL A 254 -7.98 -0.41 -1.18
N PRO A 255 -8.48 0.79 -1.55
CA PRO A 255 -9.85 1.02 -2.01
C PRO A 255 -10.32 0.05 -3.09
N ARG A 256 -9.46 -0.28 -4.05
CA ARG A 256 -9.77 -1.19 -5.16
C ARG A 256 -10.14 -2.60 -4.69
N ILE A 257 -9.53 -3.10 -3.63
CA ILE A 257 -9.86 -4.43 -3.05
C ILE A 257 -11.25 -4.39 -2.41
N TRP A 258 -11.55 -3.33 -1.65
CA TRP A 258 -12.88 -3.14 -1.06
C TRP A 258 -13.98 -3.04 -2.13
N ALA A 259 -13.72 -2.32 -3.23
CA ALA A 259 -14.64 -2.22 -4.36
C ALA A 259 -14.82 -3.59 -5.06
N LYS A 260 -13.74 -4.32 -5.30
CA LYS A 260 -13.78 -5.65 -5.94
C LYS A 260 -14.54 -6.68 -5.09
N PHE A 261 -14.39 -6.63 -3.77
CA PHE A 261 -15.18 -7.48 -2.87
C PHE A 261 -16.67 -7.14 -2.94
N GLN A 262 -17.03 -5.84 -2.97
CA GLN A 262 -18.40 -5.40 -3.18
C GLN A 262 -18.97 -5.95 -4.49
N GLU A 263 -18.26 -5.77 -5.59
CA GLU A 263 -18.64 -6.24 -6.92
C GLU A 263 -18.93 -7.74 -6.91
N LYS A 264 -18.02 -8.55 -6.36
CA LYS A 264 -18.20 -10.02 -6.25
C LYS A 264 -19.38 -10.45 -5.38
N ILE A 265 -19.77 -9.66 -4.40
CA ILE A 265 -20.99 -9.90 -3.61
C ILE A 265 -22.22 -9.56 -4.46
N LEU A 266 -22.19 -8.41 -5.17
CA LEU A 266 -23.31 -7.92 -5.96
C LEU A 266 -23.57 -8.74 -7.23
N GLU A 267 -22.56 -9.38 -7.79
CA GLU A 267 -22.72 -10.39 -8.85
C GLU A 267 -23.63 -11.57 -8.40
N LYS A 268 -23.56 -11.95 -7.13
CA LYS A 268 -24.33 -13.06 -6.57
C LYS A 268 -25.69 -12.65 -6.01
N ILE A 269 -25.77 -11.46 -5.42
CA ILE A 269 -26.96 -10.95 -4.74
C ILE A 269 -27.13 -9.46 -5.08
N PRO A 270 -28.13 -9.08 -5.90
CA PRO A 270 -28.42 -7.68 -6.22
C PRO A 270 -28.59 -6.82 -4.95
N ASP A 271 -28.11 -5.56 -4.97
CA ASP A 271 -28.06 -4.68 -3.79
C ASP A 271 -29.43 -4.48 -3.11
N ALA A 272 -30.51 -4.33 -3.88
CA ALA A 272 -31.87 -4.22 -3.33
C ALA A 272 -32.26 -5.46 -2.51
N LYS A 273 -31.98 -6.67 -3.05
CA LYS A 273 -32.25 -7.93 -2.35
C LYS A 273 -31.35 -8.08 -1.11
N LEU A 274 -30.08 -7.70 -1.22
CA LEU A 274 -29.12 -7.75 -0.11
C LEU A 274 -29.58 -6.82 1.02
N ARG A 275 -29.99 -5.60 0.70
CA ARG A 275 -30.56 -4.64 1.66
C ARG A 275 -31.76 -5.22 2.39
N PHE A 276 -32.72 -5.74 1.64
CA PHE A 276 -33.91 -6.36 2.22
C PHE A 276 -33.55 -7.52 3.16
N LEU A 277 -32.74 -8.48 2.69
CA LEU A 277 -32.35 -9.63 3.49
C LEU A 277 -31.55 -9.27 4.76
N THR A 278 -30.69 -8.26 4.68
CA THR A 278 -29.87 -7.82 5.83
C THR A 278 -30.62 -6.93 6.81
N SER A 279 -31.82 -6.45 6.48
CA SER A 279 -32.71 -5.70 7.38
C SER A 279 -33.61 -6.59 8.23
N ILE A 280 -33.79 -7.86 7.86
CA ILE A 280 -34.64 -8.81 8.60
C ILE A 280 -33.97 -9.16 9.93
N PRO A 281 -34.64 -8.97 11.10
CA PRO A 281 -34.09 -9.34 12.39
C PRO A 281 -33.63 -10.80 12.41
N ILE A 282 -32.51 -11.09 13.11
CA ILE A 282 -31.85 -12.41 13.23
C ILE A 282 -31.30 -12.91 11.88
N LEU A 283 -32.12 -13.05 10.83
CA LEU A 283 -31.69 -13.52 9.50
C LEU A 283 -30.60 -12.62 8.91
N GLY A 284 -30.77 -11.31 9.03
CA GLY A 284 -29.78 -10.34 8.56
C GLY A 284 -28.42 -10.52 9.24
N GLY A 285 -28.38 -10.83 10.53
CA GLY A 285 -27.17 -11.14 11.26
C GLY A 285 -26.46 -12.40 10.71
N ILE A 286 -27.22 -13.45 10.44
CA ILE A 286 -26.71 -14.70 9.86
C ILE A 286 -26.13 -14.47 8.47
N ILE A 287 -26.84 -13.71 7.62
CA ILE A 287 -26.36 -13.39 6.26
C ILE A 287 -25.08 -12.57 6.30
N LYS A 288 -25.03 -11.50 7.10
CA LYS A 288 -23.82 -10.67 7.29
C LYS A 288 -22.64 -11.51 7.76
N LYS A 289 -22.84 -12.39 8.73
CA LYS A 289 -21.81 -13.32 9.23
C LYS A 289 -21.35 -14.31 8.14
N SER A 290 -22.29 -14.86 7.36
CA SER A 290 -21.98 -15.78 6.28
C SER A 290 -21.15 -15.11 5.17
N ILE A 291 -21.51 -13.88 4.77
CA ILE A 291 -20.76 -13.09 3.79
C ILE A 291 -19.33 -12.83 4.32
N ARG A 292 -19.18 -12.31 5.53
CA ARG A 292 -17.88 -12.05 6.13
C ARG A 292 -17.03 -13.32 6.24
N LYS A 293 -17.64 -14.46 6.61
CA LYS A 293 -16.93 -15.75 6.69
C LYS A 293 -16.38 -16.19 5.34
N LYS A 294 -17.19 -16.08 4.28
CA LYS A 294 -16.79 -16.43 2.89
C LYS A 294 -15.68 -15.51 2.37
N LEU A 295 -15.66 -14.26 2.78
CA LEU A 295 -14.61 -13.31 2.44
C LEU A 295 -13.33 -13.48 3.30
N GLY A 296 -13.36 -14.31 4.35
CA GLY A 296 -12.24 -14.41 5.28
C GLY A 296 -12.20 -13.30 6.33
N LEU A 297 -13.27 -12.52 6.52
CA LEU A 297 -13.30 -11.32 7.37
C LEU A 297 -14.12 -11.50 8.65
N ASN A 298 -14.58 -12.72 8.96
CA ASN A 298 -15.51 -12.89 10.09
C ASN A 298 -14.84 -12.74 11.47
N GLN A 299 -13.54 -12.96 11.57
CA GLN A 299 -12.78 -12.80 12.80
C GLN A 299 -12.13 -11.42 12.92
N SER A 300 -12.17 -10.62 11.85
CA SER A 300 -11.64 -9.27 11.88
C SER A 300 -12.57 -8.34 12.67
N LYS A 301 -11.98 -7.59 13.59
CA LYS A 301 -12.64 -6.53 14.35
C LYS A 301 -12.29 -5.14 13.80
N LEU A 302 -11.09 -4.98 13.27
CA LEU A 302 -10.57 -3.74 12.72
C LEU A 302 -10.39 -3.86 11.20
N PHE A 303 -10.87 -2.88 10.47
CA PHE A 303 -10.78 -2.82 9.03
C PHE A 303 -10.22 -1.47 8.62
N PHE A 304 -9.14 -1.48 7.86
CA PHE A 304 -8.47 -0.26 7.44
C PHE A 304 -8.44 -0.12 5.93
N SER A 305 -8.42 1.13 5.47
CA SER A 305 -8.13 1.48 4.09
C SER A 305 -7.22 2.70 4.03
N GLY A 306 -6.33 2.73 3.06
CA GLY A 306 -5.41 3.84 2.86
C GLY A 306 -4.77 3.82 1.49
N ALA A 307 -3.74 4.63 1.31
CA ALA A 307 -3.00 4.80 0.06
C ALA A 307 -3.76 5.51 -1.08
N ALA A 308 -5.08 5.55 -1.06
CA ALA A 308 -5.93 6.30 -1.96
C ALA A 308 -7.29 6.60 -1.28
N PRO A 309 -8.04 7.61 -1.72
CA PRO A 309 -9.35 7.92 -1.15
C PRO A 309 -10.37 6.80 -1.38
N LEU A 310 -11.30 6.63 -0.42
CA LEU A 310 -12.42 5.70 -0.52
C LEU A 310 -13.75 6.49 -0.55
N SER A 311 -14.66 6.14 -1.47
CA SER A 311 -15.94 6.86 -1.53
C SER A 311 -16.78 6.61 -0.27
N VAL A 312 -17.43 7.66 0.23
CA VAL A 312 -18.33 7.58 1.39
C VAL A 312 -19.46 6.57 1.15
N GLN A 313 -19.90 6.44 -0.10
CA GLN A 313 -20.92 5.48 -0.48
C GLN A 313 -20.46 4.03 -0.26
N LEU A 314 -19.21 3.71 -0.62
CA LEU A 314 -18.63 2.39 -0.41
C LEU A 314 -18.42 2.11 1.08
N LEU A 315 -17.94 3.09 1.86
CA LEU A 315 -17.82 2.99 3.32
C LEU A 315 -19.15 2.65 3.99
N ARG A 316 -20.21 3.38 3.63
CA ARG A 316 -21.58 3.14 4.15
C ARG A 316 -22.14 1.78 3.71
N TRP A 317 -21.82 1.34 2.50
CA TRP A 317 -22.24 0.03 2.00
C TRP A 317 -21.62 -1.09 2.85
N TRP A 318 -20.33 -1.02 3.15
CA TRP A 318 -19.63 -1.97 4.01
C TRP A 318 -20.13 -1.93 5.46
N GLN A 319 -20.38 -0.74 5.98
CA GLN A 319 -20.93 -0.57 7.33
C GLN A 319 -22.27 -1.31 7.51
N ARG A 320 -23.14 -1.32 6.50
CA ARG A 320 -24.39 -2.10 6.54
C ARG A 320 -24.14 -3.61 6.70
N LEU A 321 -23.04 -4.13 6.23
CA LEU A 321 -22.62 -5.53 6.41
C LEU A 321 -21.88 -5.77 7.73
N GLY A 322 -21.76 -4.75 8.58
CA GLY A 322 -21.04 -4.81 9.86
C GLY A 322 -19.52 -4.77 9.70
N VAL A 323 -19.05 -4.10 8.64
CA VAL A 323 -17.65 -3.82 8.37
C VAL A 323 -17.46 -2.31 8.34
N THR A 324 -17.02 -1.73 9.45
CA THR A 324 -16.67 -0.29 9.51
C THR A 324 -15.21 -0.14 9.09
N ILE A 325 -14.98 0.47 7.93
CA ILE A 325 -13.64 0.68 7.39
C ILE A 325 -13.13 2.03 7.87
N PHE A 326 -11.98 2.04 8.52
CA PHE A 326 -11.29 3.23 8.99
C PHE A 326 -10.25 3.66 7.97
N GLU A 327 -10.39 4.87 7.45
CA GLU A 327 -9.40 5.44 6.54
C GLU A 327 -8.19 5.91 7.33
N VAL A 328 -7.00 5.64 6.76
CA VAL A 328 -5.71 6.03 7.32
C VAL A 328 -4.90 6.78 6.27
N TYR A 329 -4.14 7.79 6.68
CA TYR A 329 -3.35 8.63 5.81
C TYR A 329 -1.93 8.76 6.32
N GLY A 330 -1.01 8.76 5.38
CA GLY A 330 0.41 8.99 5.54
C GLY A 330 1.16 8.65 4.26
N MET A 331 2.45 8.87 4.29
CA MET A 331 3.37 8.65 3.17
C MET A 331 4.59 7.85 3.66
N THR A 332 5.48 7.48 2.76
CA THR A 332 6.68 6.73 3.16
C THR A 332 7.53 7.55 4.11
N GLU A 333 7.62 8.84 3.88
CA GLU A 333 8.45 9.80 4.62
C GLU A 333 7.98 10.05 6.07
N ASP A 334 6.72 9.70 6.41
CA ASP A 334 6.15 9.81 7.76
C ASP A 334 5.75 8.45 8.37
N CYS A 335 6.36 7.36 7.89
CA CYS A 335 6.02 6.01 8.31
C CYS A 335 4.55 5.62 8.12
N VAL A 336 3.82 6.26 7.18
CA VAL A 336 2.40 6.00 6.82
C VAL A 336 1.38 6.31 7.92
N TYR A 337 1.80 6.82 9.04
CA TYR A 337 0.97 6.93 10.25
C TYR A 337 0.78 8.39 10.68
N ALA A 338 0.25 9.24 9.78
CA ALA A 338 -0.05 10.63 10.13
C ALA A 338 -1.45 10.80 10.74
N HIS A 339 -2.49 10.35 10.04
CA HIS A 339 -3.88 10.53 10.47
C HIS A 339 -4.64 9.21 10.42
N PHE A 340 -5.53 9.01 11.40
CA PHE A 340 -6.34 7.81 11.55
C PHE A 340 -7.79 8.13 11.91
N ASN A 341 -8.73 7.44 11.24
CA ASN A 341 -10.02 7.15 11.81
C ASN A 341 -9.90 5.92 12.72
N SER A 342 -10.55 5.91 13.88
CA SER A 342 -10.53 4.80 14.85
C SER A 342 -11.95 4.48 15.35
N GLU A 343 -12.11 3.38 16.06
CA GLU A 343 -13.43 2.99 16.62
C GLU A 343 -14.07 4.07 17.50
N THR A 344 -13.26 4.83 18.21
CA THR A 344 -13.71 5.88 19.12
C THR A 344 -13.83 7.26 18.47
N SER A 345 -13.22 7.46 17.30
CA SER A 345 -13.20 8.76 16.62
C SER A 345 -13.06 8.56 15.10
N TYR A 346 -14.20 8.58 14.37
CA TYR A 346 -14.17 8.52 12.91
C TYR A 346 -15.24 9.41 12.27
N LYS A 347 -14.95 9.84 11.05
CA LYS A 347 -15.86 10.58 10.19
C LYS A 347 -15.61 10.14 8.75
N PHE A 348 -16.62 9.54 8.10
CA PHE A 348 -16.51 9.12 6.72
C PHE A 348 -16.26 10.29 5.78
N GLY A 349 -15.36 10.10 4.81
CA GLY A 349 -14.91 11.14 3.89
C GLY A 349 -13.76 11.99 4.45
N THR A 350 -13.20 11.59 5.58
CA THR A 350 -12.00 12.16 6.16
C THR A 350 -10.97 11.06 6.46
N VAL A 351 -9.72 11.42 6.55
CA VAL A 351 -8.65 10.49 6.94
C VAL A 351 -8.43 10.45 8.47
N GLY A 352 -9.36 11.01 9.23
CA GLY A 352 -9.33 10.99 10.69
C GLY A 352 -8.59 12.18 11.29
N LYS A 353 -8.15 11.99 12.53
CA LYS A 353 -7.40 12.97 13.31
C LYS A 353 -5.90 12.64 13.31
N PRO A 354 -5.03 13.64 13.59
CA PRO A 354 -3.61 13.37 13.77
C PRO A 354 -3.40 12.37 14.91
N LEU A 355 -2.44 11.47 14.72
CA LEU A 355 -2.02 10.56 15.77
C LEU A 355 -1.38 11.31 16.96
N PRO A 356 -1.40 10.73 18.17
CA PRO A 356 -0.74 11.32 19.32
C PRO A 356 0.73 11.69 19.03
N GLY A 357 1.14 12.92 19.38
CA GLY A 357 2.49 13.40 19.12
C GLY A 357 2.76 13.95 17.71
N LEU A 358 1.82 13.80 16.77
CA LEU A 358 1.91 14.46 15.47
C LEU A 358 1.44 15.91 15.55
N GLN A 359 2.31 16.83 15.16
CA GLN A 359 1.94 18.23 14.92
C GLN A 359 1.56 18.39 13.45
N VAL A 360 0.46 19.09 13.19
CA VAL A 360 -0.05 19.32 11.84
C VAL A 360 -0.33 20.80 11.65
N LYS A 361 0.07 21.36 10.51
CA LYS A 361 -0.35 22.68 10.05
C LYS A 361 -0.68 22.65 8.57
N LEU A 362 -1.52 23.58 8.14
CA LEU A 362 -1.75 23.85 6.73
C LEU A 362 -0.91 25.07 6.33
N ALA A 363 -0.16 24.95 5.24
CA ALA A 363 0.55 26.08 4.64
C ALA A 363 -0.45 27.03 3.93
N SER A 364 0.03 28.18 3.48
CA SER A 364 -0.82 29.18 2.80
C SER A 364 -1.49 28.69 1.51
N ASN A 365 -0.93 27.65 0.89
CA ASN A 365 -1.47 26.95 -0.30
C ASN A 365 -2.30 25.70 0.09
N GLU A 366 -2.74 25.60 1.35
CA GLU A 366 -3.48 24.45 1.92
C GLU A 366 -2.68 23.14 1.95
N GLU A 367 -1.37 23.18 1.71
CA GLU A 367 -0.50 22.00 1.81
C GLU A 367 -0.41 21.52 3.26
N ILE A 368 -0.63 20.23 3.45
CA ILE A 368 -0.53 19.57 4.74
C ILE A 368 0.95 19.43 5.10
N CYS A 369 1.34 19.98 6.24
CA CYS A 369 2.68 19.87 6.78
C CYS A 369 2.64 19.18 8.14
N VAL A 370 3.53 18.19 8.35
CA VAL A 370 3.54 17.33 9.53
C VAL A 370 4.90 17.33 10.23
N LYS A 371 4.90 17.19 11.56
CA LYS A 371 6.13 17.11 12.37
C LYS A 371 5.94 16.10 13.50
N SER A 372 6.86 15.14 13.62
CA SER A 372 6.87 14.10 14.66
C SER A 372 8.24 13.48 14.83
N ASP A 373 8.41 12.62 15.83
CA ASP A 373 9.64 11.86 16.08
C ASP A 373 9.82 10.63 15.16
N TYR A 374 8.80 10.31 14.35
CA TYR A 374 8.83 9.15 13.44
C TYR A 374 8.96 9.52 11.96
N LEU A 375 9.33 10.77 11.65
CA LEU A 375 9.66 11.16 10.28
C LEU A 375 10.94 10.47 9.79
N MET A 376 11.08 10.39 8.46
CA MET A 376 12.29 9.89 7.82
C MET A 376 13.55 10.65 8.27
N LEU A 377 14.71 9.99 8.18
CA LEU A 377 16.01 10.65 8.33
C LEU A 377 16.35 11.56 7.14
N GLY A 378 15.74 11.31 6.00
CA GLY A 378 15.95 12.00 4.73
C GLY A 378 16.01 11.03 3.56
N TYR A 379 16.32 11.56 2.38
CA TYR A 379 16.56 10.76 1.19
C TYR A 379 18.03 10.36 1.06
N TYR A 380 18.27 9.08 0.83
CA TYR A 380 19.62 8.52 0.70
C TYR A 380 20.39 9.20 -0.43
N LYS A 381 21.57 9.75 -0.14
CA LYS A 381 22.43 10.53 -1.05
C LYS A 381 21.82 11.79 -1.64
N GLU A 382 20.69 12.26 -1.14
CA GLU A 382 19.96 13.41 -1.67
C GLU A 382 19.72 14.49 -0.57
N PRO A 383 20.77 15.11 -0.02
CA PRO A 383 20.63 16.05 1.09
C PRO A 383 19.89 17.32 0.71
N GLN A 384 20.04 17.82 -0.52
CA GLN A 384 19.33 19.00 -1.00
C GLN A 384 17.84 18.75 -1.14
N LEU A 385 17.48 17.60 -1.76
CA LEU A 385 16.08 17.17 -1.86
C LEU A 385 15.46 16.96 -0.48
N THR A 386 16.24 16.43 0.47
CA THR A 386 15.80 16.29 1.86
C THR A 386 15.48 17.65 2.47
N ALA A 387 16.37 18.64 2.32
CA ALA A 387 16.16 19.98 2.83
C ALA A 387 14.92 20.66 2.22
N GLU A 388 14.67 20.45 0.93
CA GLU A 388 13.49 20.98 0.24
C GLU A 388 12.16 20.41 0.78
N MET A 389 12.17 19.22 1.37
CA MET A 389 10.97 18.59 1.94
C MET A 389 10.55 19.19 3.28
N PHE A 390 11.43 19.90 3.96
CA PHE A 390 11.11 20.53 5.24
C PHE A 390 10.95 22.04 5.09
N ASP A 391 10.07 22.62 5.89
CA ASP A 391 9.98 24.06 6.02
C ASP A 391 10.96 24.61 7.09
N ALA A 392 10.98 25.92 7.27
CA ALA A 392 11.88 26.58 8.22
C ALA A 392 11.64 26.18 9.69
N ASP A 393 10.42 25.71 10.03
CA ASP A 393 10.04 25.25 11.36
C ASP A 393 10.29 23.75 11.55
N GLY A 394 10.81 23.05 10.53
CA GLY A 394 11.08 21.61 10.53
C GLY A 394 9.84 20.73 10.34
N PHE A 395 8.77 21.25 9.71
CA PHE A 395 7.64 20.44 9.27
C PHE A 395 7.93 19.84 7.89
N LEU A 396 7.66 18.54 7.77
CA LEU A 396 7.69 17.83 6.49
C LEU A 396 6.50 18.29 5.63
N LYS A 397 6.76 18.77 4.42
CA LYS A 397 5.77 19.09 3.40
C LYS A 397 5.32 17.81 2.71
N THR A 398 4.04 17.46 2.84
CA THR A 398 3.55 16.17 2.32
C THR A 398 3.31 16.19 0.80
N GLY A 399 3.17 17.36 0.20
CA GLY A 399 2.74 17.54 -1.18
C GLY A 399 1.24 17.29 -1.39
N ASP A 400 0.50 16.94 -0.33
CA ASP A 400 -0.95 16.79 -0.36
C ASP A 400 -1.62 18.04 0.20
N THR A 401 -2.78 18.43 -0.33
CA THR A 401 -3.59 19.55 0.16
C THR A 401 -4.80 19.05 0.93
N GLY A 402 -5.26 19.80 1.93
CA GLY A 402 -6.36 19.37 2.78
C GLY A 402 -7.04 20.48 3.55
N VAL A 403 -8.15 20.12 4.18
CA VAL A 403 -8.91 20.98 5.09
C VAL A 403 -9.11 20.25 6.41
N ILE A 404 -8.90 20.96 7.52
CA ILE A 404 -9.16 20.46 8.87
C ILE A 404 -10.44 21.09 9.36
N ASP A 405 -11.41 20.28 9.75
CA ASP A 405 -12.69 20.77 10.29
C ASP A 405 -12.57 21.20 11.77
N GLN A 406 -13.64 21.81 12.31
CA GLN A 406 -13.70 22.30 13.69
C GLN A 406 -13.49 21.20 14.74
N ASN A 407 -13.71 19.93 14.37
CA ASN A 407 -13.51 18.78 15.25
C ASN A 407 -12.11 18.13 15.08
N GLY A 408 -11.25 18.70 14.22
CA GLY A 408 -9.89 18.24 13.96
C GLY A 408 -9.80 17.10 12.95
N PHE A 409 -10.85 16.79 12.18
CA PHE A 409 -10.78 15.79 11.13
C PHE A 409 -10.20 16.37 9.84
N LEU A 410 -9.22 15.69 9.27
CA LEU A 410 -8.57 16.07 8.02
C LEU A 410 -9.29 15.45 6.82
N THR A 411 -9.65 16.28 5.84
CA THR A 411 -10.11 15.87 4.51
C THR A 411 -9.02 16.19 3.50
N ILE A 412 -8.56 15.19 2.75
CA ILE A 412 -7.61 15.38 1.64
C ILE A 412 -8.38 15.92 0.44
N ILE A 413 -7.93 17.03 -0.13
CA ILE A 413 -8.54 17.65 -1.33
C ILE A 413 -7.70 17.45 -2.59
N GLY A 414 -6.46 17.02 -2.49
CA GLY A 414 -5.65 16.73 -3.68
C GLY A 414 -4.17 16.70 -3.40
N ARG A 415 -3.40 16.80 -4.49
CA ARG A 415 -1.96 16.98 -4.44
C ARG A 415 -1.57 18.32 -5.05
N VAL A 416 -0.62 18.98 -4.44
CA VAL A 416 -0.06 20.24 -4.97
C VAL A 416 0.40 20.08 -6.43
N LYS A 417 1.06 18.95 -6.74
CA LYS A 417 1.61 18.66 -8.09
C LYS A 417 0.60 18.07 -9.08
N ASP A 418 -0.55 17.57 -8.62
CA ASP A 418 -1.58 16.98 -9.48
C ASP A 418 -2.57 18.04 -9.98
N GLN A 419 -2.51 19.25 -9.44
CA GLN A 419 -3.27 20.38 -9.95
C GLN A 419 -2.75 20.73 -11.35
N PHE A 420 -3.66 20.83 -12.30
CA PHE A 420 -3.32 21.26 -13.64
C PHE A 420 -3.96 22.60 -13.97
N LYS A 421 -3.35 23.32 -14.89
CA LYS A 421 -3.83 24.61 -15.35
C LYS A 421 -4.53 24.46 -16.70
N THR A 422 -5.78 24.89 -16.79
CA THR A 422 -6.50 24.97 -18.07
C THR A 422 -5.91 26.07 -18.95
N ASP A 423 -6.28 26.12 -20.25
CA ASP A 423 -5.88 27.19 -21.16
C ASP A 423 -6.37 28.57 -20.71
N LYS A 424 -7.47 28.66 -19.96
CA LYS A 424 -8.00 29.87 -19.33
C LYS A 424 -7.23 30.31 -18.09
N GLY A 425 -6.14 29.61 -17.74
CA GLY A 425 -5.29 29.96 -16.61
C GLY A 425 -5.84 29.58 -15.25
N LYS A 426 -6.89 28.77 -15.16
CA LYS A 426 -7.49 28.29 -13.89
C LYS A 426 -6.86 26.98 -13.44
N TYR A 427 -6.56 26.87 -12.15
CA TYR A 427 -6.09 25.63 -11.53
C TYR A 427 -7.26 24.74 -11.16
N ILE A 428 -7.13 23.45 -11.46
CA ILE A 428 -8.12 22.40 -11.17
C ILE A 428 -7.46 21.36 -10.26
N SER A 429 -8.14 21.01 -9.18
CA SER A 429 -7.81 19.87 -8.30
C SER A 429 -8.64 18.66 -8.73
N PRO A 430 -8.06 17.66 -9.41
CA PRO A 430 -8.83 16.55 -10.01
C PRO A 430 -9.40 15.58 -8.97
N ALA A 431 -8.71 15.34 -7.85
CA ALA A 431 -9.04 14.29 -6.90
C ALA A 431 -10.46 14.35 -6.31
N PRO A 432 -11.01 15.50 -5.88
CA PRO A 432 -12.39 15.58 -5.39
C PRO A 432 -13.42 15.22 -6.45
N MET A 433 -13.14 15.56 -7.71
CA MET A 433 -14.00 15.23 -8.84
C MET A 433 -13.96 13.72 -9.11
N GLU A 434 -12.77 13.14 -9.15
CA GLU A 434 -12.54 11.71 -9.38
C GLU A 434 -13.23 10.86 -8.32
N MET A 435 -13.17 11.24 -7.04
CA MET A 435 -13.89 10.55 -5.96
C MET A 435 -15.40 10.51 -6.18
N LYS A 436 -16.00 11.60 -6.63
CA LYS A 436 -17.44 11.66 -6.91
C LYS A 436 -17.81 10.88 -8.16
N ILE A 437 -16.96 10.90 -9.19
CA ILE A 437 -17.16 10.13 -10.41
C ILE A 437 -17.13 8.63 -10.13
N LEU A 438 -16.23 8.17 -9.26
CA LEU A 438 -16.14 6.76 -8.84
C LEU A 438 -17.33 6.27 -8.00
N GLU A 439 -18.28 7.14 -7.62
CA GLU A 439 -19.58 6.71 -7.09
C GLU A 439 -20.45 6.03 -8.16
N ASN A 440 -20.18 6.28 -9.45
CA ASN A 440 -20.82 5.58 -10.55
C ASN A 440 -20.25 4.17 -10.68
N LYS A 441 -21.09 3.17 -10.45
CA LYS A 441 -20.75 1.73 -10.49
C LYS A 441 -20.33 1.20 -11.85
N ASP A 442 -20.52 1.96 -12.92
CA ASP A 442 -20.10 1.59 -14.26
C ASP A 442 -18.61 1.96 -14.52
N ILE A 443 -18.00 2.73 -13.63
CA ILE A 443 -16.62 3.23 -13.73
C ILE A 443 -15.71 2.44 -12.79
N ALA A 444 -14.67 1.80 -13.35
CA ALA A 444 -13.63 1.11 -12.58
C ALA A 444 -12.46 2.06 -12.24
N GLN A 445 -12.06 2.91 -13.20
CA GLN A 445 -10.95 3.83 -13.04
C GLN A 445 -11.29 5.17 -13.70
N VAL A 446 -10.79 6.26 -13.14
CA VAL A 446 -10.97 7.61 -13.70
C VAL A 446 -9.73 8.46 -13.52
N CYS A 447 -9.49 9.34 -14.48
CA CYS A 447 -8.49 10.39 -14.43
C CYS A 447 -9.09 11.67 -15.01
N VAL A 448 -9.25 12.72 -14.20
CA VAL A 448 -9.68 14.02 -14.68
C VAL A 448 -8.46 14.80 -15.18
N VAL A 449 -8.52 15.26 -16.41
CA VAL A 449 -7.43 15.93 -17.12
C VAL A 449 -7.94 17.20 -17.82
N GLY A 450 -7.03 18.12 -18.15
CA GLY A 450 -7.49 19.38 -18.77
C GLY A 450 -6.38 20.35 -19.14
N MET A 451 -5.12 19.91 -19.14
CA MET A 451 -4.00 20.74 -19.55
C MET A 451 -4.13 21.12 -21.04
N GLY A 452 -4.11 22.43 -21.33
CA GLY A 452 -4.18 22.96 -22.70
C GLY A 452 -5.56 22.87 -23.35
N ILE A 453 -6.63 22.63 -22.59
CA ILE A 453 -8.03 22.72 -23.05
C ILE A 453 -8.85 23.63 -22.12
N PRO A 454 -9.98 24.22 -22.61
CA PRO A 454 -10.74 25.23 -21.86
C PRO A 454 -11.42 24.73 -20.58
N GLN A 455 -11.83 23.45 -20.54
CA GLN A 455 -12.47 22.81 -19.40
C GLN A 455 -11.99 21.38 -19.28
N PRO A 456 -12.01 20.81 -18.05
CA PRO A 456 -11.55 19.44 -17.83
C PRO A 456 -12.45 18.42 -18.54
N ILE A 457 -11.83 17.28 -18.86
CA ILE A 457 -12.50 16.07 -19.35
C ILE A 457 -12.15 14.91 -18.43
N MET A 458 -12.98 13.88 -18.36
CA MET A 458 -12.67 12.68 -17.63
C MET A 458 -12.32 11.52 -18.56
N LEU A 459 -11.15 10.91 -18.35
CA LEU A 459 -10.77 9.62 -18.94
C LEU A 459 -11.29 8.52 -18.02
N THR A 460 -12.02 7.53 -18.55
CA THR A 460 -12.66 6.50 -17.75
C THR A 460 -12.41 5.11 -18.29
N VAL A 461 -12.14 4.16 -17.40
CA VAL A 461 -12.17 2.72 -17.69
C VAL A 461 -13.45 2.15 -17.09
N LEU A 462 -14.19 1.39 -17.87
CA LEU A 462 -15.45 0.77 -17.45
C LEU A 462 -15.18 -0.46 -16.55
N THR A 463 -16.13 -0.76 -15.67
CA THR A 463 -16.14 -2.07 -14.99
C THR A 463 -16.44 -3.20 -15.99
N GLU A 464 -16.05 -4.44 -15.67
CA GLU A 464 -16.35 -5.60 -16.51
C GLU A 464 -17.87 -5.75 -16.75
N ALA A 465 -18.68 -5.50 -15.73
CA ALA A 465 -20.13 -5.52 -15.82
C ALA A 465 -20.67 -4.43 -16.78
N ALA A 466 -20.10 -3.23 -16.72
CA ALA A 466 -20.47 -2.13 -17.61
C ALA A 466 -20.04 -2.39 -19.06
N GLY A 467 -18.89 -3.01 -19.29
CA GLY A 467 -18.43 -3.37 -20.63
C GLY A 467 -19.35 -4.33 -21.38
N LYS A 468 -20.28 -5.01 -20.68
CA LYS A 468 -21.29 -5.90 -21.26
C LYS A 468 -22.62 -5.20 -21.59
N LYS A 469 -22.78 -3.91 -21.22
CA LYS A 469 -24.00 -3.12 -21.49
C LYS A 469 -24.00 -2.53 -22.89
N GLN A 470 -25.18 -2.07 -23.32
CA GLN A 470 -25.32 -1.33 -24.57
C GLN A 470 -24.63 0.05 -24.47
N ARG A 471 -24.07 0.53 -25.58
CA ARG A 471 -23.38 1.83 -25.62
C ARG A 471 -24.23 3.00 -25.17
N GLU A 472 -25.52 2.98 -25.52
CA GLU A 472 -26.52 3.97 -25.16
C GLU A 472 -26.73 4.06 -23.64
N GLU A 473 -26.76 2.92 -22.96
CA GLU A 473 -26.89 2.84 -21.50
C GLU A 473 -25.67 3.44 -20.81
N ILE A 474 -24.47 3.12 -21.30
CA ILE A 474 -23.21 3.69 -20.76
C ILE A 474 -23.15 5.19 -21.02
N THR A 475 -23.48 5.63 -22.25
CA THR A 475 -23.52 7.05 -22.60
C THR A 475 -24.47 7.83 -21.68
N THR A 476 -25.65 7.28 -21.42
CA THR A 476 -26.63 7.88 -20.52
C THR A 476 -26.09 7.95 -19.08
N SER A 477 -25.52 6.86 -18.58
CA SER A 477 -24.94 6.75 -17.25
C SER A 477 -23.82 7.79 -17.01
N LEU A 478 -22.88 7.91 -17.96
CA LEU A 478 -21.79 8.87 -17.86
C LEU A 478 -22.25 10.32 -18.01
N SER A 479 -23.18 10.59 -18.92
CA SER A 479 -23.77 11.94 -19.09
C SER A 479 -24.50 12.39 -17.82
N GLN A 480 -25.25 11.51 -17.18
CA GLN A 480 -25.89 11.80 -15.89
C GLN A 480 -24.88 12.07 -14.78
N THR A 481 -23.76 11.34 -14.78
CA THR A 481 -22.68 11.56 -13.82
C THR A 481 -22.05 12.93 -13.99
N ILE A 482 -21.73 13.33 -15.23
CA ILE A 482 -21.22 14.67 -15.54
C ILE A 482 -22.23 15.75 -15.12
N ALA A 483 -23.49 15.61 -15.53
CA ALA A 483 -24.53 16.58 -15.20
C ALA A 483 -24.69 16.76 -13.68
N LYS A 484 -24.77 15.66 -12.93
CA LYS A 484 -24.86 15.68 -11.47
C LYS A 484 -23.63 16.34 -10.82
N LEU A 485 -22.42 15.99 -11.27
CA LEU A 485 -21.20 16.56 -10.72
C LEU A 485 -21.12 18.06 -10.99
N ASN A 486 -21.42 18.48 -12.21
CA ASN A 486 -21.34 19.87 -12.65
C ASN A 486 -22.28 20.83 -11.89
N THR A 487 -23.33 20.33 -11.23
CA THR A 487 -24.20 21.16 -10.37
C THR A 487 -23.49 21.68 -9.12
N HIS A 488 -22.36 21.08 -8.76
CA HIS A 488 -21.60 21.38 -7.53
C HIS A 488 -20.24 22.01 -7.83
N LEU A 489 -19.93 22.24 -9.11
CA LEU A 489 -18.63 22.74 -9.57
C LEU A 489 -18.74 24.17 -10.08
N GLU A 490 -17.69 24.92 -9.84
CA GLU A 490 -17.53 26.25 -10.46
C GLU A 490 -17.50 26.13 -12.00
N PRO A 491 -17.92 27.16 -12.74
CA PRO A 491 -18.00 27.06 -14.20
C PRO A 491 -16.73 26.60 -14.90
N TYR A 492 -15.55 26.96 -14.37
CA TYR A 492 -14.26 26.57 -14.93
C TYR A 492 -13.81 25.13 -14.57
N GLU A 493 -14.42 24.54 -13.54
CA GLU A 493 -14.16 23.17 -13.12
C GLU A 493 -15.06 22.14 -13.80
N ARG A 494 -16.14 22.59 -14.44
CA ARG A 494 -17.15 21.70 -15.02
C ARG A 494 -16.56 20.79 -16.07
N LEU A 495 -16.85 19.51 -15.92
CA LEU A 495 -16.48 18.49 -16.90
C LEU A 495 -17.26 18.66 -18.19
N GLU A 496 -16.55 18.68 -19.30
CA GLU A 496 -17.15 18.83 -20.63
C GLU A 496 -17.44 17.48 -21.29
N LYS A 497 -16.55 16.50 -21.10
CA LYS A 497 -16.60 15.20 -21.80
C LYS A 497 -16.26 14.04 -20.87
N ALA A 498 -16.80 12.88 -21.22
CA ALA A 498 -16.26 11.58 -20.77
C ALA A 498 -15.58 10.89 -21.96
N VAL A 499 -14.39 10.38 -21.76
CA VAL A 499 -13.68 9.54 -22.73
C VAL A 499 -13.55 8.14 -22.17
N ILE A 500 -14.14 7.17 -22.85
CA ILE A 500 -14.06 5.77 -22.46
C ILE A 500 -12.80 5.19 -23.08
N MET A 501 -11.88 4.74 -22.22
CA MET A 501 -10.61 4.20 -22.63
C MET A 501 -10.76 2.77 -23.13
N LYS A 502 -10.00 2.45 -24.19
CA LYS A 502 -10.01 1.12 -24.80
C LYS A 502 -9.40 0.06 -23.89
N GLU A 503 -8.38 0.41 -23.13
CA GLU A 503 -7.61 -0.51 -22.29
C GLU A 503 -7.71 -0.13 -20.81
N GLU A 504 -7.73 -1.14 -19.95
CA GLU A 504 -7.60 -0.95 -18.51
C GLU A 504 -6.18 -0.45 -18.16
N TRP A 505 -6.08 0.44 -17.17
CA TRP A 505 -4.79 0.85 -16.62
C TRP A 505 -4.29 -0.19 -15.63
N THR A 506 -3.07 -0.68 -15.86
CA THR A 506 -2.46 -1.75 -15.07
C THR A 506 -1.03 -1.41 -14.66
N GLN A 507 -0.40 -2.28 -13.86
CA GLN A 507 1.03 -2.17 -13.54
C GLN A 507 1.89 -2.53 -14.76
N GLU A 508 1.45 -3.53 -15.52
CA GLU A 508 2.15 -4.08 -16.68
C GLU A 508 2.27 -3.04 -17.81
N ASN A 509 1.20 -2.26 -18.07
CA ASN A 509 1.25 -1.16 -19.04
C ASN A 509 1.82 0.15 -18.46
N GLY A 510 2.30 0.13 -17.21
CA GLY A 510 2.98 1.24 -16.58
C GLY A 510 2.08 2.37 -16.08
N MET A 511 0.74 2.25 -16.18
CA MET A 511 -0.22 3.29 -15.77
C MET A 511 -0.51 3.30 -14.28
N LEU A 512 -0.26 2.19 -13.59
CA LEU A 512 -0.39 2.08 -12.14
C LEU A 512 0.97 1.86 -11.46
N THR A 513 1.04 2.32 -10.22
CA THR A 513 2.14 1.96 -9.31
C THR A 513 1.96 0.52 -8.81
N PRO A 514 3.00 -0.11 -8.18
CA PRO A 514 2.86 -1.41 -7.53
C PRO A 514 1.76 -1.45 -6.44
N THR A 515 1.37 -0.30 -5.91
CA THR A 515 0.27 -0.14 -4.95
C THR A 515 -1.05 0.24 -5.59
N LEU A 516 -1.19 0.04 -6.91
CA LEU A 516 -2.39 0.29 -7.72
C LEU A 516 -2.84 1.76 -7.75
N LYS A 517 -1.94 2.71 -7.47
CA LYS A 517 -2.20 4.15 -7.65
C LYS A 517 -1.97 4.55 -9.09
N LEU A 518 -2.81 5.45 -9.58
CA LEU A 518 -2.69 6.01 -10.93
C LEU A 518 -1.40 6.84 -11.08
N LYS A 519 -0.64 6.58 -12.14
CA LYS A 519 0.51 7.39 -12.53
C LYS A 519 0.05 8.48 -13.51
N ARG A 520 -0.45 9.61 -13.00
CA ARG A 520 -0.99 10.71 -13.81
C ARG A 520 -0.03 11.15 -14.90
N ASN A 521 1.25 11.36 -14.57
CA ASN A 521 2.27 11.75 -15.53
C ASN A 521 2.48 10.75 -16.68
N ALA A 522 2.27 9.44 -16.44
CA ALA A 522 2.36 8.42 -17.47
C ALA A 522 1.18 8.51 -18.43
N LEU A 523 -0.03 8.71 -17.89
CA LEU A 523 -1.24 8.96 -18.70
C LEU A 523 -1.11 10.22 -19.52
N GLU A 524 -0.66 11.32 -18.93
CA GLU A 524 -0.50 12.61 -19.62
C GLU A 524 0.47 12.51 -20.80
N LYS A 525 1.61 11.83 -20.62
CA LYS A 525 2.58 11.62 -21.73
C LYS A 525 1.94 10.97 -22.96
N ILE A 526 0.97 10.08 -22.77
CA ILE A 526 0.32 9.36 -23.86
C ILE A 526 -0.87 10.15 -24.41
N TYR A 527 -1.67 10.76 -23.55
CA TYR A 527 -2.99 11.24 -23.92
C TYR A 527 -3.10 12.76 -24.10
N VAL A 528 -2.16 13.57 -23.61
CA VAL A 528 -2.16 15.03 -23.85
C VAL A 528 -2.33 15.38 -25.35
N PRO A 529 -1.66 14.71 -26.31
CA PRO A 529 -1.85 15.01 -27.73
C PRO A 529 -3.29 14.77 -28.24
N LYS A 530 -4.07 13.95 -27.53
CA LYS A 530 -5.45 13.61 -27.89
C LYS A 530 -6.51 14.50 -27.23
N TYR A 531 -6.16 15.26 -26.18
CA TYR A 531 -7.13 16.03 -25.38
C TYR A 531 -7.95 16.99 -26.20
N HIS A 532 -7.31 17.77 -27.09
CA HIS A 532 -8.01 18.70 -27.95
C HIS A 532 -8.99 18.01 -28.90
N THR A 533 -8.60 16.89 -29.50
CA THR A 533 -9.46 16.12 -30.41
C THR A 533 -10.70 15.60 -29.69
N TRP A 534 -10.54 15.09 -28.48
CA TRP A 534 -11.66 14.61 -27.66
C TRP A 534 -12.54 15.77 -27.21
N TYR A 535 -11.93 16.90 -26.81
CA TYR A 535 -12.65 18.07 -26.34
C TYR A 535 -13.58 18.68 -27.40
N VAL A 536 -13.13 18.80 -28.66
CA VAL A 536 -13.93 19.37 -29.75
C VAL A 536 -14.93 18.39 -30.37
N SER A 537 -14.93 17.13 -29.94
CA SER A 537 -15.91 16.14 -30.41
C SER A 537 -17.35 16.64 -30.19
N ARG A 538 -18.26 16.36 -31.11
CA ARG A 538 -19.69 16.68 -30.95
C ARG A 538 -20.38 15.88 -29.85
N ASN A 539 -19.86 14.71 -29.52
CA ASN A 539 -20.43 13.80 -28.52
C ASN A 539 -19.96 14.16 -27.11
N GLY A 540 -20.86 14.16 -26.13
CA GLY A 540 -20.53 14.34 -24.71
C GLY A 540 -19.77 13.14 -24.12
N VAL A 541 -19.96 11.95 -24.71
CA VAL A 541 -19.23 10.71 -24.39
C VAL A 541 -18.51 10.23 -25.64
N VAL A 542 -17.20 10.06 -25.54
CA VAL A 542 -16.29 9.68 -26.63
C VAL A 542 -15.75 8.29 -26.33
N TRP A 543 -15.70 7.42 -27.32
CA TRP A 543 -15.06 6.10 -27.22
C TRP A 543 -13.70 6.18 -27.93
N GLU A 544 -12.61 5.86 -27.22
CA GLU A 544 -11.25 5.85 -27.77
C GLU A 544 -11.05 4.84 -28.91
#